data_c43ec5944b0455e735440e6ae9fd5f60
#
_entry.id   c43ec5944b0455e735440e6ae9fd5f60
#
_cell.length_a   1.000
_cell.length_b   1.000
_cell.length_c   1.000
_cell.angle_alpha   90.00
_cell.angle_beta   90.00
_cell.angle_gamma   90.00
#
_symmetry.space_group_name_H-M   'P 1'
#
loop_
_entity.id
_entity.type
_entity.pdbx_description
1 polymer ?
#
loop_
_entity_poly.entity_id
_entity_poly.type
_entity_poly.pdbx_seq_one_letter_code
_entity_poly.pdbx_strand_id
1 'polypeptide(L)'
;FFILINCFIILFFYVNSAYAQNATPTVKRPPLNGKGLYIHCARCHKATGIGGPSYGGYAANLRETFLDHDQLVEVIRDGRRTLGMPEFKSRLSKREINALATYIETEFKGKPLEE
;
A
#
# COMPACT_ATOMS: atom_id res chain seq x y z
N PHE A 1 43.20 -41.86 19.56
CA PHE A 1 42.45 -40.78 20.24
C PHE A 1 42.34 -39.53 19.38
N PHE A 2 43.40 -39.06 18.74
CA PHE A 2 43.43 -37.89 17.86
C PHE A 2 42.60 -38.05 16.57
N ILE A 3 42.49 -39.25 16.02
CA ILE A 3 41.73 -39.53 14.78
C ILE A 3 40.20 -39.42 15.03
N LEU A 4 39.75 -39.84 16.20
CA LEU A 4 38.35 -39.78 16.56
C LEU A 4 37.84 -38.35 16.79
N ILE A 5 38.73 -37.46 17.37
CA ILE A 5 38.42 -36.06 17.59
C ILE A 5 38.29 -35.30 16.27
N ASN A 6 39.15 -35.60 15.28
CA ASN A 6 39.13 -34.98 13.96
C ASN A 6 37.84 -35.34 13.17
N CYS A 7 37.37 -36.58 13.30
CA CYS A 7 36.14 -37.02 12.65
C CYS A 7 34.89 -36.29 13.21
N PHE A 8 34.89 -36.02 14.53
CA PHE A 8 33.79 -35.33 15.18
C PHE A 8 33.72 -33.82 14.81
N ILE A 9 34.86 -33.17 14.66
CA ILE A 9 34.95 -31.77 14.25
C ILE A 9 34.49 -31.62 12.80
N ILE A 10 34.88 -32.52 11.89
CA ILE A 10 34.45 -32.46 10.49
C ILE A 10 32.93 -32.68 10.36
N LEU A 11 32.34 -33.61 11.12
CA LEU A 11 30.90 -33.85 11.13
C LEU A 11 30.13 -32.63 11.65
N PHE A 12 30.68 -31.91 12.66
CA PHE A 12 30.03 -30.73 13.21
C PHE A 12 30.00 -29.56 12.22
N PHE A 13 31.03 -29.42 11.39
CA PHE A 13 31.06 -28.38 10.34
C PHE A 13 30.11 -28.70 9.17
N TYR A 14 29.93 -29.97 8.82
CA TYR A 14 29.02 -30.39 7.75
C TYR A 14 27.54 -30.21 8.12
N VAL A 15 27.17 -30.40 9.39
CA VAL A 15 25.78 -30.26 9.85
C VAL A 15 25.36 -28.79 9.90
N ASN A 16 26.26 -27.87 10.24
CA ASN A 16 25.91 -26.44 10.28
C ASN A 16 25.77 -25.77 8.90
N SER A 17 26.36 -26.34 7.83
CA SER A 17 26.21 -25.81 6.47
C SER A 17 24.84 -26.11 5.84
N ALA A 18 24.10 -27.10 6.34
CA ALA A 18 22.81 -27.50 5.78
C ALA A 18 21.62 -26.61 6.21
N TYR A 19 21.78 -25.79 7.26
CA TYR A 19 20.69 -24.94 7.76
C TYR A 19 20.62 -23.56 7.11
N ALA A 20 21.59 -23.19 6.28
CA ALA A 20 21.69 -21.85 5.70
C ALA A 20 20.90 -21.66 4.38
N GLN A 21 20.20 -22.67 3.87
CA GLN A 21 19.58 -22.64 2.53
C GLN A 21 18.05 -22.60 2.53
N ASN A 22 17.39 -22.44 3.67
CA ASN A 22 15.95 -22.19 3.70
C ASN A 22 15.64 -20.68 3.72
N ALA A 23 16.22 -19.92 2.79
CA ALA A 23 15.69 -18.62 2.44
C ALA A 23 14.31 -18.88 1.80
N THR A 24 13.25 -18.64 2.58
CA THR A 24 11.88 -18.65 2.06
C THR A 24 11.85 -17.76 0.82
N PRO A 25 11.44 -18.25 -0.36
CA PRO A 25 11.37 -17.41 -1.54
C PRO A 25 10.46 -16.22 -1.21
N THR A 26 11.00 -15.02 -1.24
CA THR A 26 10.22 -13.80 -1.14
C THR A 26 9.29 -13.77 -2.34
N VAL A 27 8.07 -14.24 -2.14
CA VAL A 27 7.01 -14.13 -3.15
C VAL A 27 6.83 -12.65 -3.43
N LYS A 28 7.41 -12.18 -4.52
CA LYS A 28 7.25 -10.81 -5.00
C LYS A 28 5.79 -10.64 -5.41
N ARG A 29 4.95 -10.19 -4.48
CA ARG A 29 3.54 -9.95 -4.76
C ARG A 29 3.44 -8.92 -5.87
N PRO A 30 2.57 -9.15 -6.87
CA PRO A 30 2.38 -8.17 -7.93
C PRO A 30 1.96 -6.81 -7.34
N PRO A 31 2.33 -5.70 -7.99
CA PRO A 31 1.89 -4.39 -7.56
C PRO A 31 0.37 -4.32 -7.57
N LEU A 32 -0.21 -3.71 -6.54
CA LEU A 32 -1.66 -3.49 -6.48
C LEU A 32 -2.05 -2.43 -7.50
N ASN A 33 -3.16 -2.66 -8.17
CA ASN A 33 -3.71 -1.72 -9.14
C ASN A 33 -4.48 -0.60 -8.41
N GLY A 34 -3.80 0.49 -8.06
CA GLY A 34 -4.41 1.66 -7.42
C GLY A 34 -5.55 2.26 -8.25
N LYS A 35 -5.43 2.25 -9.60
CA LYS A 35 -6.49 2.67 -10.52
C LYS A 35 -7.77 1.84 -10.34
N GLY A 36 -7.64 0.52 -10.26
CA GLY A 36 -8.77 -0.37 -10.03
C GLY A 36 -9.43 -0.15 -8.67
N LEU A 37 -8.63 0.11 -7.63
CA LEU A 37 -9.12 0.41 -6.30
C LEU A 37 -9.81 1.79 -6.23
N TYR A 38 -9.45 2.73 -7.09
CA TYR A 38 -10.01 4.09 -7.10
C TYR A 38 -11.50 4.14 -7.40
N ILE A 39 -12.10 3.07 -7.93
CA ILE A 39 -13.56 2.97 -8.15
C ILE A 39 -14.37 3.23 -6.88
N HIS A 40 -13.81 2.90 -5.71
CA HIS A 40 -14.43 3.17 -4.41
C HIS A 40 -14.49 4.67 -4.07
N CYS A 41 -13.60 5.45 -4.65
CA CYS A 41 -13.43 6.89 -4.43
C CYS A 41 -14.14 7.72 -5.49
N ALA A 42 -14.17 7.21 -6.73
CA ALA A 42 -14.70 7.91 -7.92
C ALA A 42 -16.18 8.32 -7.80
N ARG A 43 -16.97 7.62 -6.99
CA ARG A 43 -18.38 7.97 -6.74
C ARG A 43 -18.57 9.36 -6.17
N CYS A 44 -17.61 9.81 -5.33
CA CYS A 44 -17.63 11.13 -4.71
C CYS A 44 -16.59 12.05 -5.36
N HIS A 45 -15.36 11.57 -5.54
CA HIS A 45 -14.25 12.38 -6.08
C HIS A 45 -14.24 12.45 -7.61
N LYS A 46 -15.17 11.80 -8.31
CA LYS A 46 -15.25 11.66 -9.77
C LYS A 46 -14.06 10.85 -10.35
N ALA A 47 -14.21 10.36 -11.55
CA ALA A 47 -13.13 9.62 -12.24
C ALA A 47 -11.90 10.52 -12.50
N THR A 48 -12.11 11.81 -12.62
CA THR A 48 -11.10 12.85 -12.87
C THR A 48 -10.42 13.37 -11.61
N GLY A 49 -10.89 13.01 -10.41
CA GLY A 49 -10.36 13.49 -9.15
C GLY A 49 -10.79 14.90 -8.73
N ILE A 50 -11.64 15.59 -9.52
CA ILE A 50 -12.05 16.98 -9.24
C ILE A 50 -13.04 17.13 -8.07
N GLY A 51 -13.64 16.03 -7.60
CA GLY A 51 -14.60 16.09 -6.52
C GLY A 51 -15.89 16.83 -6.86
N GLY A 52 -16.43 17.58 -5.90
CA GLY A 52 -17.67 18.33 -6.04
C GLY A 52 -18.82 17.80 -5.18
N PRO A 53 -20.07 18.21 -5.44
CA PRO A 53 -21.23 17.74 -4.71
C PRO A 53 -21.37 16.20 -4.78
N SER A 54 -21.61 15.58 -3.64
CA SER A 54 -21.74 14.13 -3.50
C SER A 54 -22.76 13.78 -2.42
N TYR A 55 -23.13 12.50 -2.29
CA TYR A 55 -24.14 12.02 -1.34
C TYR A 55 -23.83 12.34 0.14
N GLY A 56 -22.56 12.46 0.51
CA GLY A 56 -22.15 12.72 1.88
C GLY A 56 -21.83 14.20 2.16
N GLY A 57 -21.97 15.07 1.15
CA GLY A 57 -21.59 16.46 1.23
C GLY A 57 -20.80 16.91 0.01
N TYR A 58 -19.66 17.58 0.23
CA TYR A 58 -18.78 18.07 -0.83
C TYR A 58 -17.44 17.31 -0.80
N ALA A 59 -17.15 16.56 -1.85
CA ALA A 59 -15.89 15.85 -1.99
C ALA A 59 -14.78 16.79 -2.47
N ALA A 60 -13.64 16.75 -1.79
CA ALA A 60 -12.49 17.58 -2.12
C ALA A 60 -11.93 17.27 -3.51
N ASN A 61 -11.35 18.30 -4.16
CA ASN A 61 -10.59 18.16 -5.37
C ASN A 61 -9.22 17.52 -5.05
N LEU A 62 -9.00 16.28 -5.51
CA LEU A 62 -7.75 15.55 -5.26
C LEU A 62 -6.57 16.11 -6.05
N ARG A 63 -6.83 16.88 -7.11
CA ARG A 63 -5.79 17.52 -7.92
C ARG A 63 -5.14 18.70 -7.18
N GLU A 64 -5.89 19.33 -6.29
CA GLU A 64 -5.46 20.46 -5.46
C GLU A 64 -5.04 20.05 -4.06
N THR A 65 -4.95 18.75 -3.76
CA THR A 65 -4.57 18.29 -2.42
C THR A 65 -3.12 18.67 -2.10
N PHE A 66 -2.90 19.20 -0.89
CA PHE A 66 -1.57 19.47 -0.33
C PHE A 66 -1.06 18.33 0.55
N LEU A 67 -1.89 17.30 0.80
CA LEU A 67 -1.53 16.19 1.66
C LEU A 67 -0.35 15.41 1.07
N ASP A 68 0.60 15.03 1.93
CA ASP A 68 1.65 14.09 1.58
C ASP A 68 1.13 12.64 1.59
N HIS A 69 2.00 11.68 1.25
CA HIS A 69 1.62 10.27 1.17
C HIS A 69 1.03 9.74 2.48
N ASP A 70 1.70 9.98 3.59
CA ASP A 70 1.28 9.45 4.89
C ASP A 70 -0.05 10.08 5.34
N GLN A 71 -0.24 11.36 5.09
CA GLN A 71 -1.49 12.06 5.35
C GLN A 71 -2.63 11.54 4.46
N LEU A 72 -2.36 11.23 3.19
CA LEU A 72 -3.34 10.59 2.30
C LEU A 72 -3.72 9.21 2.82
N VAL A 73 -2.73 8.39 3.21
CA VAL A 73 -2.96 7.07 3.83
C VAL A 73 -3.84 7.19 5.07
N GLU A 74 -3.56 8.14 5.95
CA GLU A 74 -4.34 8.37 7.17
C GLU A 74 -5.79 8.78 6.85
N VAL A 75 -5.98 9.74 5.95
CA VAL A 75 -7.31 10.22 5.54
C VAL A 75 -8.12 9.10 4.88
N ILE A 76 -7.51 8.29 4.03
CA ILE A 76 -8.21 7.15 3.41
C ILE A 76 -8.56 6.10 4.48
N ARG A 77 -7.62 5.79 5.37
CA ARG A 77 -7.81 4.80 6.43
C ARG A 77 -8.97 5.16 7.35
N ASP A 78 -8.97 6.37 7.88
CA ASP A 78 -9.87 6.79 8.97
C ASP A 78 -11.09 7.59 8.49
N GLY A 79 -11.04 8.09 7.25
CA GLY A 79 -12.09 8.93 6.68
C GLY A 79 -12.15 10.34 7.28
N ARG A 80 -13.13 11.08 6.84
CA ARG A 80 -13.54 12.39 7.38
C ARG A 80 -15.04 12.41 7.53
N ARG A 81 -15.56 11.66 8.49
CA ARG A 81 -17.02 11.39 8.65
C ARG A 81 -17.85 12.67 8.76
N THR A 82 -17.35 13.67 9.46
CA THR A 82 -18.03 14.97 9.60
C THR A 82 -18.12 15.74 8.28
N LEU A 83 -17.28 15.40 7.30
CA LEU A 83 -17.27 15.96 5.94
C LEU A 83 -17.85 14.98 4.90
N GLY A 84 -18.45 13.88 5.35
CA GLY A 84 -19.10 12.89 4.48
C GLY A 84 -18.17 11.82 3.87
N MET A 85 -16.87 11.81 4.17
CA MET A 85 -15.95 10.79 3.71
C MET A 85 -15.91 9.61 4.68
N PRO A 86 -16.31 8.39 4.26
CA PRO A 86 -16.26 7.21 5.13
C PRO A 86 -14.83 6.72 5.35
N GLU A 87 -14.62 5.92 6.39
CA GLU A 87 -13.38 5.18 6.61
C GLU A 87 -13.28 3.99 5.64
N PHE A 88 -12.05 3.63 5.25
CA PHE A 88 -11.80 2.47 4.40
C PHE A 88 -11.03 1.34 5.09
N LYS A 89 -10.52 1.53 6.31
CA LYS A 89 -9.76 0.50 7.06
C LYS A 89 -10.54 -0.80 7.32
N SER A 90 -11.86 -0.75 7.32
CA SER A 90 -12.74 -1.92 7.47
C SER A 90 -12.94 -2.69 6.16
N ARG A 91 -12.62 -2.11 5.01
CA ARG A 91 -12.86 -2.66 3.66
C ARG A 91 -11.59 -2.91 2.87
N LEU A 92 -10.53 -2.15 3.13
CA LEU A 92 -9.27 -2.20 2.42
C LEU A 92 -8.13 -2.50 3.39
N SER A 93 -7.22 -3.37 2.95
CA SER A 93 -5.98 -3.65 3.66
C SER A 93 -5.05 -2.43 3.65
N LYS A 94 -4.08 -2.39 4.57
CA LYS A 94 -3.02 -1.36 4.57
C LYS A 94 -2.34 -1.21 3.21
N ARG A 95 -2.09 -2.33 2.54
CA ARG A 95 -1.41 -2.36 1.24
C ARG A 95 -2.27 -1.73 0.14
N GLU A 96 -3.58 -1.95 0.16
CA GLU A 96 -4.51 -1.33 -0.78
C GLU A 96 -4.68 0.17 -0.54
N ILE A 97 -4.72 0.58 0.72
CA ILE A 97 -4.77 2.00 1.10
C ILE A 97 -3.51 2.73 0.62
N ASN A 98 -2.31 2.13 0.81
CA ASN A 98 -1.07 2.70 0.28
C ASN A 98 -1.06 2.78 -1.25
N ALA A 99 -1.55 1.75 -1.94
CA ALA A 99 -1.66 1.77 -3.40
C ALA A 99 -2.61 2.86 -3.91
N LEU A 100 -3.71 3.12 -3.19
CA LEU A 100 -4.62 4.24 -3.48
C LEU A 100 -3.96 5.60 -3.25
N ALA A 101 -3.24 5.78 -2.14
CA ALA A 101 -2.51 7.03 -1.86
C ALA A 101 -1.49 7.30 -2.99
N THR A 102 -0.69 6.29 -3.35
CA THR A 102 0.24 6.39 -4.49
C THR A 102 -0.47 6.76 -5.78
N TYR A 103 -1.61 6.14 -6.08
CA TYR A 103 -2.38 6.45 -7.28
C TYR A 103 -2.88 7.90 -7.30
N ILE A 104 -3.38 8.40 -6.18
CA ILE A 104 -3.82 9.80 -6.06
C ILE A 104 -2.66 10.77 -6.26
N GLU A 105 -1.49 10.50 -5.69
CA GLU A 105 -0.29 11.32 -5.87
C GLU A 105 0.20 11.34 -7.31
N THR A 106 0.20 10.17 -7.97
CA THR A 106 0.76 10.06 -9.32
C THR A 106 -0.21 10.51 -10.40
N GLU A 107 -1.51 10.33 -10.21
CA GLU A 107 -2.50 10.60 -11.26
C GLU A 107 -3.24 11.94 -11.12
N PHE A 108 -3.38 12.44 -9.89
CA PHE A 108 -4.18 13.64 -9.67
C PHE A 108 -3.39 14.82 -9.10
N LYS A 109 -2.66 14.62 -8.02
CA LYS A 109 -2.02 15.69 -7.25
C LYS A 109 -1.14 16.58 -8.13
N GLY A 110 -1.49 17.87 -8.17
CA GLY A 110 -0.76 18.89 -8.91
C GLY A 110 -0.91 18.81 -10.44
N LYS A 111 -1.78 17.93 -10.97
CA LYS A 111 -1.99 17.83 -12.40
C LYS A 111 -3.28 18.57 -12.82
N PRO A 112 -3.24 19.42 -13.84
CA PRO A 112 -4.45 20.01 -14.41
C PRO A 112 -5.34 18.94 -15.05
N LEU A 113 -6.61 19.29 -15.28
CA LEU A 113 -7.47 18.49 -16.17
C LEU A 113 -6.91 18.61 -17.60
N GLU A 114 -6.74 17.46 -18.25
CA GLU A 114 -6.50 17.47 -19.69
C GLU A 114 -7.84 17.76 -20.39
N GLU A 115 -7.85 18.77 -21.27
CA GLU A 115 -8.98 19.15 -22.10
C GLU A 115 -9.22 18.15 -23.23
#